data_f380da3eba7dddbec3512456c3da3932
#
_entry.id   f380da3eba7dddbec3512456c3da3932
#
_cell.length_a   1.000
_cell.length_b   1.000
_cell.length_c   1.000
_cell.angle_alpha   90.00
_cell.angle_beta   90.00
_cell.angle_gamma   90.00
#
_symmetry.space_group_name_H-M   'P 1'
#
loop_
_entity.id
_entity.type
_entity.pdbx_description
1 polymer ?
#
loop_
_entity_poly.entity_id
_entity_poly.type
_entity_poly.pdbx_seq_one_letter_code
_entity_poly.pdbx_strand_id
1 'polypeptide(L)'
;MGIRTAFRRWHRLLAWVLALPMMFWLVSGFVMAARPIAETRADHLLRKPAPMQVASPLVVPRLDGLKFESLTLEPRAAGLRWVAKIAGVSQPRMADPATGAWLPAIGAAEATREVLARYTGTARIARVTRILPEEYHLEVRRSLDGWRVEMDDATHFYVESGSSAIIAHRTRQWRVHDWFWGLHILDLQGRKDPHNPWVVMFSALSILMLVAGVAILFTGKQPDPQPEPVSPPARPRRAPRRTPSAESSGQG
;
A
#
# COMPACT_ATOMS: atom_id res chain seq x y z
N MET A 1 8.32 40.64 -12.03
CA MET A 1 8.75 39.44 -11.26
C MET A 1 9.16 38.37 -12.23
N GLY A 2 10.44 37.96 -12.27
CA GLY A 2 10.91 37.04 -13.32
C GLY A 2 10.33 35.63 -13.13
N ILE A 3 10.07 34.92 -14.22
CA ILE A 3 9.56 33.54 -14.26
C ILE A 3 10.32 32.63 -13.28
N ARG A 4 11.61 32.79 -13.19
CA ARG A 4 12.52 32.05 -12.31
C ARG A 4 12.21 32.22 -10.82
N THR A 5 11.89 33.45 -10.39
CA THR A 5 11.51 33.75 -9.00
C THR A 5 10.18 33.10 -8.66
N ALA A 6 9.23 33.06 -9.60
CA ALA A 6 7.96 32.38 -9.43
C ALA A 6 8.15 30.85 -9.27
N PHE A 7 8.93 30.19 -10.13
CA PHE A 7 9.23 28.75 -10.01
C PHE A 7 9.89 28.40 -8.67
N ARG A 8 10.88 29.18 -8.22
CA ARG A 8 11.54 28.96 -6.92
C ARG A 8 10.55 29.11 -5.75
N ARG A 9 9.66 30.09 -5.81
CA ARG A 9 8.63 30.30 -4.77
C ARG A 9 7.65 29.13 -4.72
N TRP A 10 7.10 28.74 -5.86
CA TRP A 10 6.17 27.63 -5.95
C TRP A 10 6.80 26.30 -5.55
N HIS A 11 8.00 26.01 -6.04
CA HIS A 11 8.73 24.79 -5.67
C HIS A 11 8.96 24.72 -4.16
N ARG A 12 9.37 25.82 -3.54
CA ARG A 12 9.58 25.88 -2.08
C ARG A 12 8.29 25.68 -1.30
N LEU A 13 7.20 26.32 -1.74
CA LEU A 13 5.89 26.16 -1.10
C LEU A 13 5.41 24.72 -1.17
N LEU A 14 5.44 24.13 -2.37
CA LEU A 14 5.07 22.73 -2.58
C LEU A 14 5.98 21.77 -1.80
N ALA A 15 7.28 22.05 -1.74
CA ALA A 15 8.22 21.24 -0.97
C ALA A 15 7.86 21.21 0.52
N TRP A 16 7.51 22.37 1.13
CA TRP A 16 7.08 22.39 2.52
C TRP A 16 5.76 21.64 2.76
N VAL A 17 4.79 21.83 1.89
CA VAL A 17 3.48 21.15 2.00
C VAL A 17 3.62 19.65 1.81
N LEU A 18 4.45 19.22 0.85
CA LEU A 18 4.60 17.81 0.48
C LEU A 18 5.70 17.07 1.26
N ALA A 19 6.59 17.77 1.96
CA ALA A 19 7.74 17.14 2.62
C ALA A 19 7.34 15.99 3.57
N LEU A 20 6.36 16.23 4.43
CA LEU A 20 5.90 15.22 5.38
C LEU A 20 5.14 14.05 4.71
N PRO A 21 4.15 14.29 3.83
CA PRO A 21 3.51 13.22 3.08
C PRO A 21 4.50 12.42 2.21
N MET A 22 5.45 13.09 1.54
CA MET A 22 6.51 12.42 0.76
C MET A 22 7.38 11.52 1.62
N MET A 23 7.78 11.99 2.79
CA MET A 23 8.56 11.19 3.73
C MET A 23 7.79 9.92 4.12
N PHE A 24 6.53 10.03 4.49
CA PHE A 24 5.71 8.86 4.82
C PHE A 24 5.52 7.93 3.62
N TRP A 25 5.33 8.48 2.44
CA TRP A 25 5.20 7.71 1.21
C TRP A 25 6.47 6.93 0.87
N LEU A 26 7.64 7.56 0.97
CA LEU A 26 8.94 6.91 0.76
C LEU A 26 9.22 5.83 1.80
N VAL A 27 8.99 6.12 3.09
CA VAL A 27 9.20 5.16 4.19
C VAL A 27 8.28 3.97 4.02
N SER A 28 6.99 4.18 3.73
CA SER A 28 6.04 3.08 3.52
C SER A 28 6.41 2.23 2.31
N GLY A 29 6.78 2.86 1.20
CA GLY A 29 7.25 2.15 0.01
C GLY A 29 8.52 1.34 0.27
N PHE A 30 9.48 1.89 1.01
CA PHE A 30 10.69 1.18 1.41
C PHE A 30 10.38 -0.04 2.29
N VAL A 31 9.54 0.11 3.32
CA VAL A 31 9.14 -1.01 4.20
C VAL A 31 8.47 -2.12 3.41
N MET A 32 7.62 -1.76 2.45
CA MET A 32 6.94 -2.73 1.59
C MET A 32 7.90 -3.43 0.63
N ALA A 33 8.86 -2.71 0.06
CA ALA A 33 9.86 -3.25 -0.87
C ALA A 33 10.94 -4.09 -0.16
N ALA A 34 11.20 -3.83 1.12
CA ALA A 34 12.25 -4.52 1.89
C ALA A 34 11.96 -6.01 2.15
N ARG A 35 10.72 -6.46 1.91
CA ARG A 35 10.32 -7.86 2.11
C ARG A 35 9.55 -8.41 0.90
N PRO A 36 9.89 -9.63 0.45
CA PRO A 36 9.16 -10.29 -0.62
C PRO A 36 7.68 -10.46 -0.26
N ILE A 37 6.81 -10.17 -1.21
CA ILE A 37 5.35 -10.28 -1.02
C ILE A 37 4.91 -11.71 -0.69
N ALA A 38 5.63 -12.72 -1.18
CA ALA A 38 5.35 -14.12 -0.88
C ALA A 38 5.51 -14.44 0.62
N GLU A 39 6.53 -13.87 1.27
CA GLU A 39 6.71 -14.01 2.73
C GLU A 39 5.61 -13.28 3.49
N THR A 40 5.25 -12.08 3.04
CA THR A 40 4.18 -11.30 3.65
C THR A 40 2.83 -12.01 3.55
N ARG A 41 2.53 -12.65 2.42
CA ARG A 41 1.31 -13.45 2.23
C ARG A 41 1.33 -14.72 3.07
N ALA A 42 2.51 -15.22 3.41
CA ALA A 42 2.71 -16.46 4.16
C ALA A 42 2.00 -17.67 3.53
N ASP A 43 2.04 -17.77 2.18
CA ASP A 43 1.37 -18.84 1.42
C ASP A 43 1.89 -20.23 1.80
N HIS A 44 3.12 -20.30 2.34
CA HIS A 44 3.74 -21.53 2.85
C HIS A 44 3.02 -22.11 4.08
N LEU A 45 2.21 -21.32 4.79
CA LEU A 45 1.46 -21.80 5.95
C LEU A 45 0.21 -22.62 5.59
N LEU A 46 -0.18 -22.62 4.32
CA LEU A 46 -1.32 -23.39 3.85
C LEU A 46 -0.91 -24.33 2.71
N ARG A 47 -0.95 -25.63 2.97
CA ARG A 47 -0.84 -26.60 1.87
C ARG A 47 -2.11 -26.61 1.02
N LYS A 48 -1.95 -26.89 -0.25
CA LYS A 48 -3.09 -27.17 -1.14
C LYS A 48 -3.84 -28.39 -0.63
N PRO A 49 -5.19 -28.43 -0.80
CA PRO A 49 -5.93 -29.65 -0.50
C PRO A 49 -5.33 -30.85 -1.23
N ALA A 50 -5.25 -31.98 -0.55
CA ALA A 50 -4.79 -33.21 -1.19
C ALA A 50 -5.75 -33.63 -2.30
N PRO A 51 -5.25 -34.15 -3.42
CA PRO A 51 -6.11 -34.76 -4.42
C PRO A 51 -6.93 -35.90 -3.80
N MET A 52 -8.23 -35.89 -4.03
CA MET A 52 -9.13 -36.97 -3.58
C MET A 52 -9.61 -37.79 -4.74
N GLN A 53 -9.70 -39.10 -4.53
CA GLN A 53 -10.35 -39.96 -5.49
C GLN A 53 -11.85 -39.69 -5.47
N VAL A 54 -12.43 -39.59 -6.67
CA VAL A 54 -13.87 -39.43 -6.82
C VAL A 54 -14.49 -40.80 -6.77
N ALA A 55 -15.25 -41.04 -5.69
CA ALA A 55 -16.08 -42.27 -5.63
C ALA A 55 -17.29 -42.10 -6.56
N SER A 56 -17.57 -43.14 -7.32
CA SER A 56 -18.76 -43.21 -8.22
C SER A 56 -19.86 -44.01 -7.57
N PRO A 57 -21.12 -43.67 -7.78
CA PRO A 57 -21.65 -42.54 -8.54
C PRO A 57 -21.67 -41.23 -7.75
N LEU A 58 -21.49 -40.08 -8.47
CA LEU A 58 -21.74 -38.77 -7.94
C LEU A 58 -23.19 -38.37 -8.12
N VAL A 59 -23.82 -37.87 -7.07
CA VAL A 59 -25.17 -37.34 -7.12
C VAL A 59 -25.11 -35.82 -7.11
N VAL A 60 -25.61 -35.18 -8.17
CA VAL A 60 -25.71 -33.70 -8.26
C VAL A 60 -26.86 -33.24 -7.39
N PRO A 61 -26.68 -32.14 -6.61
CA PRO A 61 -27.77 -31.58 -5.82
C PRO A 61 -28.94 -31.11 -6.71
N ARG A 62 -30.15 -31.12 -6.16
CA ARG A 62 -31.33 -30.61 -6.86
C ARG A 62 -31.18 -29.11 -7.10
N LEU A 63 -31.28 -28.71 -8.36
CA LEU A 63 -31.01 -27.36 -8.82
C LEU A 63 -32.29 -26.61 -9.25
N ASP A 64 -33.46 -27.25 -9.10
CA ASP A 64 -34.73 -26.75 -9.59
C ASP A 64 -35.07 -25.39 -9.04
N GLY A 65 -35.35 -24.42 -9.93
CA GLY A 65 -35.74 -23.06 -9.60
C GLY A 65 -34.59 -22.14 -9.13
N LEU A 66 -33.35 -22.63 -9.10
CA LEU A 66 -32.18 -21.84 -8.70
C LEU A 66 -31.38 -21.36 -9.93
N LYS A 67 -30.94 -20.10 -9.92
CA LYS A 67 -30.01 -19.57 -10.91
C LYS A 67 -28.58 -19.78 -10.41
N PHE A 68 -27.83 -20.66 -11.05
CA PHE A 68 -26.45 -20.96 -10.68
C PHE A 68 -25.46 -20.10 -11.45
N GLU A 69 -24.40 -19.67 -10.75
CA GLU A 69 -23.19 -19.09 -11.36
C GLU A 69 -22.14 -20.18 -11.58
N SER A 70 -21.98 -21.09 -10.62
CA SER A 70 -21.07 -22.24 -10.73
C SER A 70 -21.47 -23.36 -9.78
N LEU A 71 -21.11 -24.61 -10.16
CA LEU A 71 -21.16 -25.79 -9.32
C LEU A 71 -19.85 -26.54 -9.51
N THR A 72 -19.06 -26.67 -8.43
CA THR A 72 -17.73 -27.29 -8.45
C THR A 72 -17.64 -28.38 -7.40
N LEU A 73 -16.90 -29.45 -7.72
CA LEU A 73 -16.58 -30.50 -6.75
C LEU A 73 -15.22 -30.20 -6.15
N GLU A 74 -15.20 -29.91 -4.85
CA GLU A 74 -14.00 -29.42 -4.18
C GLU A 74 -13.61 -30.29 -2.97
N PRO A 75 -12.32 -30.57 -2.77
CA PRO A 75 -11.85 -31.26 -1.58
C PRO A 75 -11.92 -30.34 -0.35
N ARG A 76 -12.44 -30.88 0.75
CA ARG A 76 -12.46 -30.26 2.08
C ARG A 76 -11.93 -31.25 3.11
N ALA A 77 -11.60 -30.78 4.30
CA ALA A 77 -11.13 -31.67 5.37
C ALA A 77 -12.14 -32.76 5.76
N ALA A 78 -13.42 -32.52 5.51
CA ALA A 78 -14.50 -33.49 5.74
C ALA A 78 -14.80 -34.38 4.50
N GLY A 79 -13.97 -34.35 3.45
CA GLY A 79 -14.18 -35.08 2.21
C GLY A 79 -14.57 -34.15 1.05
N LEU A 80 -14.90 -34.80 -0.12
CA LEU A 80 -15.39 -34.04 -1.27
C LEU A 80 -16.74 -33.38 -0.97
N ARG A 81 -16.93 -32.18 -1.53
CA ARG A 81 -18.17 -31.41 -1.41
C ARG A 81 -18.52 -30.73 -2.73
N TRP A 82 -19.78 -30.77 -3.11
CA TRP A 82 -20.30 -29.85 -4.10
C TRP A 82 -20.29 -28.44 -3.50
N VAL A 83 -19.73 -27.47 -4.18
CA VAL A 83 -19.79 -26.07 -3.82
C VAL A 83 -20.54 -25.33 -4.91
N ALA A 84 -21.69 -24.79 -4.58
CA ALA A 84 -22.58 -24.10 -5.50
C ALA A 84 -22.56 -22.58 -5.20
N LYS A 85 -22.30 -21.78 -6.21
CA LYS A 85 -22.56 -20.33 -6.18
C LYS A 85 -23.91 -20.08 -6.85
N ILE A 86 -24.80 -19.45 -6.12
CA ILE A 86 -26.18 -19.20 -6.53
C ILE A 86 -26.36 -17.69 -6.70
N ALA A 87 -26.87 -17.28 -7.86
CA ALA A 87 -27.09 -15.86 -8.13
C ALA A 87 -28.05 -15.22 -7.10
N GLY A 88 -27.65 -14.07 -6.59
CA GLY A 88 -28.42 -13.37 -5.53
C GLY A 88 -28.23 -13.90 -4.12
N VAL A 89 -27.42 -14.96 -3.93
CA VAL A 89 -27.04 -15.45 -2.59
C VAL A 89 -25.60 -15.03 -2.31
N SER A 90 -25.39 -14.33 -1.21
CA SER A 90 -24.09 -13.74 -0.87
C SER A 90 -22.99 -14.78 -0.61
N GLN A 91 -23.36 -16.00 -0.24
CA GLN A 91 -22.43 -17.07 0.09
C GLN A 91 -22.71 -18.36 -0.69
N PRO A 92 -21.65 -19.11 -1.04
CA PRO A 92 -21.80 -20.44 -1.60
C PRO A 92 -22.52 -21.38 -0.63
N ARG A 93 -23.11 -22.44 -1.18
CA ARG A 93 -23.69 -23.53 -0.40
C ARG A 93 -23.00 -24.85 -0.77
N MET A 94 -22.93 -25.74 0.20
CA MET A 94 -22.36 -27.08 -0.02
C MET A 94 -23.45 -28.14 -0.10
N ALA A 95 -23.16 -29.19 -0.88
CA ALA A 95 -23.94 -30.41 -0.88
C ALA A 95 -23.04 -31.65 -0.81
N ASP A 96 -23.59 -32.74 -0.30
CA ASP A 96 -22.94 -34.04 -0.21
C ASP A 96 -22.89 -34.72 -1.59
N PRO A 97 -21.74 -35.12 -2.12
CA PRO A 97 -21.62 -35.70 -3.43
C PRO A 97 -22.16 -37.11 -3.53
N ALA A 98 -22.35 -37.82 -2.40
CA ALA A 98 -22.94 -39.18 -2.40
C ALA A 98 -24.46 -39.15 -2.46
N THR A 99 -25.10 -38.14 -1.89
CA THR A 99 -26.58 -38.08 -1.76
C THR A 99 -27.20 -36.91 -2.53
N GLY A 100 -26.41 -35.91 -2.92
CA GLY A 100 -26.93 -34.64 -3.47
C GLY A 100 -27.64 -33.77 -2.46
N ALA A 101 -27.65 -34.14 -1.17
CA ALA A 101 -28.31 -33.36 -0.13
C ALA A 101 -27.55 -32.07 0.19
N TRP A 102 -28.29 -30.97 0.32
CA TRP A 102 -27.72 -29.70 0.79
C TRP A 102 -27.26 -29.82 2.24
N LEU A 103 -26.05 -29.35 2.49
CA LEU A 103 -25.47 -29.32 3.83
C LEU A 103 -25.75 -27.97 4.52
N PRO A 104 -25.88 -27.96 5.86
CA PRO A 104 -25.93 -26.72 6.61
C PRO A 104 -24.60 -25.97 6.54
N ALA A 105 -24.63 -24.69 6.91
CA ALA A 105 -23.43 -23.91 7.15
C ALA A 105 -22.57 -24.55 8.25
N ILE A 106 -21.24 -24.53 8.07
CA ILE A 106 -20.32 -25.18 9.02
C ILE A 106 -20.29 -24.49 10.38
N GLY A 107 -20.05 -25.29 11.40
CA GLY A 107 -19.79 -24.85 12.76
C GLY A 107 -18.30 -24.61 13.05
N ALA A 108 -18.01 -24.12 14.28
CA ALA A 108 -16.64 -23.87 14.74
C ALA A 108 -15.72 -25.08 14.66
N ALA A 109 -16.22 -26.28 14.96
CA ALA A 109 -15.45 -27.52 14.92
C ALA A 109 -15.02 -27.89 13.50
N GLU A 110 -15.88 -27.67 12.51
CA GLU A 110 -15.54 -27.94 11.09
C GLU A 110 -14.58 -26.90 10.54
N ALA A 111 -14.78 -25.60 10.88
CA ALA A 111 -13.84 -24.55 10.53
C ALA A 111 -12.43 -24.82 11.10
N THR A 112 -12.37 -25.27 12.35
CA THR A 112 -11.14 -25.70 13.00
C THR A 112 -10.47 -26.87 12.27
N ARG A 113 -11.26 -27.89 11.93
CA ARG A 113 -10.77 -29.07 11.19
C ARG A 113 -10.20 -28.68 9.83
N GLU A 114 -10.88 -27.80 9.12
CA GLU A 114 -10.41 -27.33 7.79
C GLU A 114 -9.06 -26.60 7.90
N VAL A 115 -8.89 -25.73 8.91
CA VAL A 115 -7.62 -25.04 9.16
C VAL A 115 -6.53 -26.06 9.49
N LEU A 116 -6.75 -26.95 10.46
CA LEU A 116 -5.74 -27.92 10.91
C LEU A 116 -5.32 -28.89 9.81
N ALA A 117 -6.25 -29.28 8.94
CA ALA A 117 -5.94 -30.16 7.81
C ALA A 117 -4.98 -29.57 6.78
N ARG A 118 -4.94 -28.24 6.71
CA ARG A 118 -4.14 -27.50 5.73
C ARG A 118 -2.98 -26.70 6.31
N TYR A 119 -3.02 -26.41 7.59
CA TYR A 119 -1.98 -25.64 8.27
C TYR A 119 -0.68 -26.41 8.37
N THR A 120 0.44 -25.77 8.03
CA THR A 120 1.79 -26.36 8.00
C THR A 120 2.69 -25.86 9.12
N GLY A 121 2.25 -24.85 9.87
CA GLY A 121 3.02 -24.29 10.98
C GLY A 121 2.90 -25.11 12.26
N THR A 122 3.48 -24.60 13.33
CA THR A 122 3.53 -25.26 14.66
C THR A 122 2.68 -24.58 15.72
N ALA A 123 2.09 -23.43 15.41
CA ALA A 123 1.25 -22.68 16.33
C ALA A 123 -0.05 -23.45 16.68
N ARG A 124 -0.56 -23.23 17.88
CA ARG A 124 -1.78 -23.86 18.37
C ARG A 124 -2.98 -22.91 18.25
N ILE A 125 -4.16 -23.47 18.16
CA ILE A 125 -5.39 -22.66 18.18
C ILE A 125 -5.57 -22.03 19.55
N ALA A 126 -5.64 -20.70 19.56
CA ALA A 126 -5.90 -19.90 20.75
C ALA A 126 -7.39 -19.59 20.92
N ARG A 127 -8.09 -19.30 19.83
CA ARG A 127 -9.51 -18.92 19.84
C ARG A 127 -10.19 -19.22 18.51
N VAL A 128 -11.50 -19.50 18.58
CA VAL A 128 -12.37 -19.56 17.41
C VAL A 128 -13.56 -18.64 17.64
N THR A 129 -13.76 -17.68 16.73
CA THR A 129 -14.79 -16.64 16.87
C THR A 129 -15.71 -16.66 15.67
N ARG A 130 -17.01 -16.55 15.90
CA ARG A 130 -18.02 -16.37 14.85
C ARG A 130 -17.86 -14.97 14.24
N ILE A 131 -17.95 -14.89 12.93
CA ILE A 131 -18.01 -13.64 12.17
C ILE A 131 -19.39 -13.52 11.54
N LEU A 132 -20.01 -12.37 11.72
CA LEU A 132 -21.35 -12.09 11.21
C LEU A 132 -21.28 -11.33 9.89
N PRO A 133 -22.22 -11.58 8.97
CA PRO A 133 -22.19 -10.98 7.64
C PRO A 133 -22.48 -9.46 7.63
N GLU A 134 -23.01 -8.92 8.73
CA GLU A 134 -23.30 -7.48 8.87
C GLU A 134 -22.02 -6.66 9.12
N GLU A 135 -20.94 -7.29 9.57
CA GLU A 135 -19.70 -6.62 9.92
C GLU A 135 -18.72 -6.63 8.77
N TYR A 136 -18.14 -5.45 8.45
CA TYR A 136 -17.02 -5.36 7.53
C TYR A 136 -15.72 -5.71 8.25
N HIS A 137 -15.02 -6.72 7.76
CA HIS A 137 -13.73 -7.13 8.33
C HIS A 137 -12.56 -6.66 7.46
N LEU A 138 -11.75 -5.78 8.02
CA LEU A 138 -10.62 -5.18 7.33
C LEU A 138 -9.62 -6.23 6.79
N GLU A 139 -9.34 -7.27 7.56
CA GLU A 139 -8.40 -8.32 7.16
C GLU A 139 -8.90 -9.17 5.97
N VAL A 140 -10.20 -9.23 5.74
CA VAL A 140 -10.84 -9.90 4.59
C VAL A 140 -11.24 -8.92 3.50
N ARG A 141 -11.38 -7.64 3.85
CA ARG A 141 -11.84 -6.53 2.98
C ARG A 141 -13.24 -6.72 2.40
N ARG A 142 -14.06 -7.46 3.10
CA ARG A 142 -15.48 -7.67 2.79
C ARG A 142 -16.24 -8.12 4.02
N SER A 143 -17.56 -8.09 3.95
CA SER A 143 -18.43 -8.81 4.87
C SER A 143 -18.27 -10.31 4.67
N LEU A 144 -18.28 -11.05 5.75
CA LEU A 144 -18.10 -12.49 5.76
C LEU A 144 -19.04 -13.13 6.77
N ASP A 145 -19.80 -14.11 6.34
CA ASP A 145 -20.43 -15.06 7.25
C ASP A 145 -19.50 -16.27 7.41
N GLY A 146 -18.89 -16.42 8.58
CA GLY A 146 -17.85 -17.43 8.73
C GLY A 146 -17.27 -17.52 10.15
N TRP A 147 -16.06 -18.02 10.18
CA TRP A 147 -15.31 -18.26 11.40
C TRP A 147 -13.90 -17.69 11.29
N ARG A 148 -13.46 -17.02 12.35
CA ARG A 148 -12.06 -16.66 12.52
C ARG A 148 -11.41 -17.64 13.48
N VAL A 149 -10.42 -18.38 13.01
CA VAL A 149 -9.58 -19.27 13.79
C VAL A 149 -8.26 -18.54 14.05
N GLU A 150 -8.02 -18.21 15.31
CA GLU A 150 -6.83 -17.48 15.77
C GLU A 150 -5.82 -18.45 16.36
N MET A 151 -4.57 -18.35 15.90
CA MET A 151 -3.45 -19.11 16.44
C MET A 151 -2.75 -18.30 17.57
N ASP A 152 -1.98 -18.96 18.40
CA ASP A 152 -1.23 -18.34 19.51
C ASP A 152 -0.08 -17.42 19.05
N ASP A 153 0.41 -17.59 17.82
CA ASP A 153 1.34 -16.68 17.15
C ASP A 153 0.66 -15.43 16.51
N ALA A 154 -0.63 -15.25 16.80
CA ALA A 154 -1.48 -14.23 16.22
C ALA A 154 -1.70 -14.37 14.68
N THR A 155 -1.56 -15.58 14.13
CA THR A 155 -2.04 -15.87 12.77
C THR A 155 -3.54 -16.10 12.80
N HIS A 156 -4.30 -15.45 11.91
CA HIS A 156 -5.74 -15.60 11.79
C HIS A 156 -6.09 -16.29 10.48
N PHE A 157 -6.97 -17.28 10.53
CA PHE A 157 -7.57 -17.92 9.37
C PHE A 157 -9.05 -17.57 9.31
N TYR A 158 -9.53 -17.23 8.13
CA TYR A 158 -10.92 -16.87 7.88
C TYR A 158 -11.56 -17.95 7.03
N VAL A 159 -12.54 -18.64 7.61
CA VAL A 159 -13.23 -19.78 7.00
C VAL A 159 -14.68 -19.38 6.71
N GLU A 160 -15.09 -19.47 5.46
CA GLU A 160 -16.45 -19.15 5.02
C GLU A 160 -17.41 -20.26 5.41
N SER A 161 -18.54 -19.90 6.06
CA SER A 161 -19.45 -20.89 6.65
C SER A 161 -20.20 -21.72 5.59
N GLY A 162 -20.51 -21.12 4.46
CA GLY A 162 -21.28 -21.77 3.41
C GLY A 162 -20.47 -22.71 2.51
N SER A 163 -19.14 -22.51 2.39
CA SER A 163 -18.26 -23.31 1.51
C SER A 163 -17.16 -24.07 2.24
N SER A 164 -16.97 -23.84 3.55
CA SER A 164 -15.82 -24.34 4.31
C SER A 164 -14.45 -23.94 3.72
N ALA A 165 -14.42 -22.94 2.85
CA ALA A 165 -13.18 -22.49 2.25
C ALA A 165 -12.40 -21.58 3.21
N ILE A 166 -11.09 -21.77 3.32
CA ILE A 166 -10.19 -20.78 3.92
C ILE A 166 -10.00 -19.66 2.90
N ILE A 167 -10.68 -18.54 3.09
CA ILE A 167 -10.69 -17.42 2.14
C ILE A 167 -9.57 -16.43 2.37
N ALA A 168 -9.01 -16.40 3.57
CA ALA A 168 -7.88 -15.57 3.93
C ALA A 168 -7.11 -16.16 5.10
N HIS A 169 -5.81 -15.91 5.13
CA HIS A 169 -4.98 -16.06 6.32
C HIS A 169 -4.13 -14.81 6.50
N ARG A 170 -3.92 -14.41 7.75
CA ARG A 170 -3.28 -13.13 8.07
C ARG A 170 -2.34 -13.32 9.25
N THR A 171 -1.06 -13.14 9.00
CA THR A 171 -0.02 -13.16 10.03
C THR A 171 0.16 -11.78 10.66
N ARG A 172 0.89 -11.70 11.76
CA ARG A 172 1.31 -10.42 12.33
C ARG A 172 2.10 -9.57 11.32
N GLN A 173 2.96 -10.21 10.53
CA GLN A 173 3.73 -9.53 9.49
C GLN A 173 2.83 -8.97 8.38
N TRP A 174 1.80 -9.73 7.97
CA TRP A 174 0.83 -9.25 7.01
C TRP A 174 0.14 -7.97 7.51
N ARG A 175 -0.26 -7.90 8.78
CA ARG A 175 -0.91 -6.71 9.37
C ARG A 175 -0.01 -5.49 9.36
N VAL A 176 1.29 -5.66 9.66
CA VAL A 176 2.27 -4.59 9.57
C VAL A 176 2.38 -4.08 8.13
N HIS A 177 2.54 -4.99 7.18
CA HIS A 177 2.60 -4.63 5.75
C HIS A 177 1.31 -3.92 5.30
N ASP A 178 0.15 -4.42 5.69
CA ASP A 178 -1.15 -3.86 5.34
C ASP A 178 -1.35 -2.44 5.90
N TRP A 179 -0.82 -2.17 7.10
CA TRP A 179 -0.83 -0.83 7.65
C TRP A 179 0.02 0.14 6.80
N PHE A 180 1.23 -0.27 6.42
CA PHE A 180 2.08 0.53 5.53
C PHE A 180 1.48 0.66 4.13
N TRP A 181 0.80 -0.37 3.64
CA TRP A 181 0.03 -0.30 2.41
C TRP A 181 -1.05 0.78 2.47
N GLY A 182 -1.86 0.81 3.53
CA GLY A 182 -2.87 1.84 3.74
C GLY A 182 -2.27 3.25 3.79
N LEU A 183 -1.13 3.41 4.46
CA LEU A 183 -0.40 4.67 4.49
C LEU A 183 0.11 5.07 3.10
N HIS A 184 0.64 4.11 2.33
CA HIS A 184 1.20 4.35 1.00
C HIS A 184 0.15 4.78 -0.01
N ILE A 185 -1.04 4.19 0.04
CA ILE A 185 -2.16 4.55 -0.83
C ILE A 185 -3.06 5.65 -0.23
N LEU A 186 -2.69 6.24 0.91
CA LEU A 186 -3.49 7.25 1.62
C LEU A 186 -4.95 6.83 1.91
N ASP A 187 -5.14 5.53 2.14
CA ASP A 187 -6.41 4.92 2.55
C ASP A 187 -6.21 4.10 3.82
N LEU A 188 -6.14 4.77 4.98
CA LEU A 188 -5.89 4.11 6.26
C LEU A 188 -7.10 3.30 6.77
N GLN A 189 -8.30 3.66 6.35
CA GLN A 189 -9.53 3.02 6.82
C GLN A 189 -9.89 1.77 6.02
N GLY A 190 -10.00 1.90 4.71
CA GLY A 190 -10.39 0.79 3.82
C GLY A 190 -9.23 -0.07 3.36
N ARG A 191 -8.06 0.55 3.14
CA ARG A 191 -6.82 -0.05 2.61
C ARG A 191 -7.02 -0.86 1.33
N LYS A 192 -7.98 -0.44 0.52
CA LYS A 192 -8.41 -1.17 -0.68
C LYS A 192 -8.47 -0.33 -1.95
N ASP A 193 -8.55 1.00 -1.82
CA ASP A 193 -8.71 1.91 -2.96
C ASP A 193 -7.44 2.69 -3.25
N PRO A 194 -6.57 2.20 -4.16
CA PRO A 194 -5.37 2.92 -4.59
C PRO A 194 -5.68 4.09 -5.53
N HIS A 195 -6.93 4.27 -5.96
CA HIS A 195 -7.35 5.34 -6.86
C HIS A 195 -8.17 6.43 -6.15
N ASN A 196 -8.10 6.49 -4.82
CA ASN A 196 -8.80 7.50 -4.07
C ASN A 196 -8.31 8.94 -4.40
N PRO A 197 -9.15 9.97 -4.21
CA PRO A 197 -8.81 11.34 -4.60
C PRO A 197 -7.54 11.89 -3.95
N TRP A 198 -7.22 11.44 -2.74
CA TRP A 198 -6.04 11.91 -2.00
C TRP A 198 -4.73 11.48 -2.65
N VAL A 199 -4.64 10.21 -3.10
CA VAL A 199 -3.49 9.71 -3.85
C VAL A 199 -3.34 10.45 -5.18
N VAL A 200 -4.44 10.65 -5.91
CA VAL A 200 -4.41 11.36 -7.19
C VAL A 200 -3.92 12.80 -7.00
N MET A 201 -4.48 13.52 -6.02
CA MET A 201 -4.07 14.88 -5.69
C MET A 201 -2.59 14.95 -5.26
N PHE A 202 -2.17 14.06 -4.36
CA PHE A 202 -0.79 14.00 -3.90
C PHE A 202 0.18 13.72 -5.06
N SER A 203 -0.14 12.79 -5.93
CA SER A 203 0.67 12.45 -7.11
C SER A 203 0.78 13.63 -8.08
N ALA A 204 -0.34 14.31 -8.38
CA ALA A 204 -0.34 15.48 -9.23
C ALA A 204 0.52 16.63 -8.68
N LEU A 205 0.39 16.92 -7.38
CA LEU A 205 1.20 17.95 -6.71
C LEU A 205 2.69 17.57 -6.69
N SER A 206 3.01 16.28 -6.50
CA SER A 206 4.39 15.78 -6.52
C SER A 206 5.01 15.92 -7.91
N ILE A 207 4.26 15.64 -8.97
CA ILE A 207 4.70 15.85 -10.36
C ILE A 207 4.95 17.34 -10.61
N LEU A 208 4.04 18.22 -10.21
CA LEU A 208 4.21 19.68 -10.34
C LEU A 208 5.46 20.17 -9.61
N MET A 209 5.70 19.68 -8.40
CA MET A 209 6.91 19.99 -7.64
C MET A 209 8.18 19.52 -8.37
N LEU A 210 8.17 18.30 -8.92
CA LEU A 210 9.27 17.75 -9.69
C LEU A 210 9.56 18.60 -10.93
N VAL A 211 8.54 18.93 -11.71
CA VAL A 211 8.66 19.77 -12.92
C VAL A 211 9.22 21.15 -12.57
N ALA A 212 8.73 21.78 -11.50
CA ALA A 212 9.25 23.05 -11.03
C ALA A 212 10.73 22.94 -10.60
N GLY A 213 11.12 21.87 -9.94
CA GLY A 213 12.50 21.60 -9.54
C GLY A 213 13.43 21.43 -10.75
N VAL A 214 13.01 20.62 -11.72
CA VAL A 214 13.73 20.41 -12.98
C VAL A 214 13.90 21.72 -13.76
N ALA A 215 12.84 22.52 -13.87
CA ALA A 215 12.89 23.83 -14.52
C ALA A 215 13.93 24.78 -13.88
N ILE A 216 14.08 24.73 -12.55
CA ILE A 216 15.09 25.49 -11.82
C ILE A 216 16.51 25.04 -12.21
N LEU A 217 16.76 23.77 -12.41
CA LEU A 217 18.06 23.24 -12.82
C LEU A 217 18.47 23.76 -14.21
N PHE A 218 17.54 23.75 -15.16
CA PHE A 218 17.80 24.21 -16.51
C PHE A 218 17.89 25.75 -16.67
N THR A 219 17.37 26.52 -15.71
CA THR A 219 17.43 27.99 -15.81
C THR A 219 18.80 28.59 -15.45
N GLY A 220 19.83 27.79 -15.21
CA GLY A 220 21.23 28.21 -15.01
C GLY A 220 21.47 29.06 -13.74
N LYS A 221 22.69 29.02 -13.25
CA LYS A 221 23.18 29.97 -12.22
C LYS A 221 23.40 31.34 -12.91
N GLN A 222 22.70 32.38 -12.48
CA GLN A 222 23.22 33.72 -12.79
C GLN A 222 24.61 33.82 -12.14
N PRO A 223 25.64 34.31 -12.87
CA PRO A 223 26.90 34.67 -12.23
C PRO A 223 26.59 35.63 -11.09
N ASP A 224 27.17 35.42 -9.92
CA ASP A 224 27.13 36.42 -8.88
C ASP A 224 27.57 37.77 -9.46
N PRO A 225 26.84 38.86 -9.20
CA PRO A 225 27.29 40.16 -9.64
C PRO A 225 28.72 40.31 -9.13
N GLN A 226 29.68 40.43 -10.07
CA GLN A 226 31.05 40.70 -9.69
C GLN A 226 31.02 42.00 -8.88
N PRO A 227 31.68 42.06 -7.70
CA PRO A 227 31.78 43.30 -6.97
C PRO A 227 32.34 44.35 -7.94
N GLU A 228 31.66 45.47 -8.07
CA GLU A 228 32.15 46.58 -8.87
C GLU A 228 33.63 46.80 -8.56
N PRO A 229 34.50 46.90 -9.61
CA PRO A 229 35.89 47.15 -9.36
C PRO A 229 35.99 48.45 -8.52
N VAL A 230 36.49 48.30 -7.31
CA VAL A 230 36.73 49.47 -6.42
C VAL A 230 37.66 50.41 -7.17
N SER A 231 37.13 51.52 -7.64
CA SER A 231 37.94 52.52 -8.34
C SER A 231 39.12 52.87 -7.42
N PRO A 232 40.36 52.78 -7.94
CA PRO A 232 41.54 53.10 -7.13
C PRO A 232 41.40 54.52 -6.61
N PRO A 233 41.77 54.77 -5.36
CA PRO A 233 41.65 56.11 -4.76
C PRO A 233 42.37 57.13 -5.70
N ALA A 234 41.66 58.23 -5.99
CA ALA A 234 42.19 59.27 -6.86
C ALA A 234 43.58 59.69 -6.35
N ARG A 235 44.62 59.58 -7.22
CA ARG A 235 45.98 60.04 -6.87
C ARG A 235 45.89 61.47 -6.43
N PRO A 236 46.50 61.84 -5.27
CA PRO A 236 46.54 63.23 -4.83
C PRO A 236 47.17 64.12 -5.93
N ARG A 237 46.42 65.16 -6.31
CA ARG A 237 46.95 66.16 -7.30
C ARG A 237 48.27 66.70 -6.74
N ARG A 238 49.37 66.42 -7.47
CA ARG A 238 50.67 67.05 -7.19
C ARG A 238 50.46 68.55 -7.15
N ALA A 239 50.82 69.18 -6.04
CA ALA A 239 50.84 70.61 -5.89
C ALA A 239 51.78 71.26 -6.93
N PRO A 240 51.42 72.38 -7.55
CA PRO A 240 52.27 73.03 -8.56
C PRO A 240 53.61 73.36 -7.95
N ARG A 241 54.68 72.93 -8.64
CA ARG A 241 56.09 73.31 -8.25
C ARG A 241 56.24 74.81 -8.30
N ARG A 242 56.51 75.44 -7.17
CA ARG A 242 56.89 76.84 -7.11
C ARG A 242 58.22 76.98 -7.88
N THR A 243 58.26 77.82 -8.91
CA THR A 243 59.49 78.29 -9.60
C THR A 243 60.20 79.28 -8.65
N PRO A 244 61.54 79.14 -8.50
CA PRO A 244 62.26 80.09 -7.73
C PRO A 244 62.35 81.44 -8.52
N SER A 245 62.03 82.53 -7.89
CA SER A 245 62.18 83.85 -8.40
C SER A 245 63.67 84.13 -8.56
N ALA A 246 64.09 84.61 -9.73
CA ALA A 246 65.47 85.11 -10.00
C ALA A 246 65.65 86.42 -9.30
N GLU A 247 66.61 86.45 -8.39
CA GLU A 247 67.15 87.69 -7.82
C GLU A 247 67.98 88.39 -8.90
N SER A 248 67.57 89.60 -9.26
CA SER A 248 68.38 90.46 -10.12
C SER A 248 69.35 91.29 -9.18
N SER A 249 70.62 90.95 -9.33
CA SER A 249 71.68 91.82 -8.80
C SER A 249 71.86 93.00 -9.75
N GLY A 250 71.50 94.16 -9.21
CA GLY A 250 71.89 95.44 -9.86
C GLY A 250 73.13 95.99 -9.21
N GLN A 251 74.09 96.28 -9.99
CA GLN A 251 75.19 97.08 -9.63
C GLN A 251 75.11 98.38 -10.42
N GLY A 252 75.56 99.37 -9.76
CA GLY A 252 75.99 100.60 -10.32
C GLY A 252 75.88 101.78 -9.40
#